data_99eedc45c738b231602b59e9c84a4d63
#
_entry.id   99eedc45c738b231602b59e9c84a4d63
#
_cell.length_a   1.000
_cell.length_b   1.000
_cell.length_c   1.000
_cell.angle_alpha   90.00
_cell.angle_beta   90.00
_cell.angle_gamma   90.00
#
_symmetry.space_group_name_H-M   'P 1'
#
loop_
_entity.id
_entity.type
_entity.pdbx_description
1 polymer ?
#
loop_
_entity_poly.entity_id
_entity_poly.type
_entity_poly.pdbx_seq_one_letter_code
_entity_poly.pdbx_strand_id
1 'polypeptide(L)'
;MSAATEPDEIYLDHAASTPLRPEARAAWLDASAHHHANPTGAHRAARAARRALDDARDEIAAALQRPPAEVVFTSGGSEADNLAVRGVLAERGGIAVCSAGEHHAVLEPVEHAGGLTVRLEADGSVSPERLTDTLLAAEQPVSVVSIIAVNNETGVINDIPGLVEVTRQHAPDAVFHTDAVQALSWVDLADHAGGADLVSITGHKFGGPVGTGALFVRNGVILDPLILGGGQERGRRAGTPDVAGAVAFAAAATVTVRERDASVARLGALRDRLVAGLQDRLGDAVTPTVLGGGAEVAAGVAHVMLADTEAEALLFLLDAAGVRASAASSCSSGAQDPSHVLAAMGVDRLMAQGSLRLSLGHTSTDADIDAALEIIPPAVARLRSHGGG
;
A
#
# COMPACT_ATOMS: atom_id res chain seq x y z
N MET A 1 -12.62 -15.75 -37.75
CA MET A 1 -12.14 -14.45 -37.37
C MET A 1 -10.97 -14.70 -36.43
N SER A 2 -9.73 -14.45 -36.90
CA SER A 2 -8.53 -14.50 -36.04
C SER A 2 -8.68 -13.43 -34.97
N ALA A 3 -8.64 -13.81 -33.71
CA ALA A 3 -8.46 -12.85 -32.63
C ALA A 3 -7.13 -12.14 -32.94
N ALA A 4 -7.18 -10.82 -33.15
CA ALA A 4 -5.98 -10.03 -33.13
C ALA A 4 -5.32 -10.30 -31.73
N THR A 5 -4.10 -10.81 -31.76
CA THR A 5 -3.28 -10.84 -30.55
C THR A 5 -3.16 -9.38 -30.12
N GLU A 6 -3.74 -9.04 -28.96
CA GLU A 6 -3.46 -7.75 -28.32
C GLU A 6 -1.93 -7.65 -28.19
N PRO A 7 -1.33 -6.48 -28.44
CA PRO A 7 0.09 -6.30 -28.22
C PRO A 7 0.41 -6.71 -26.79
N ASP A 8 1.56 -7.37 -26.57
CA ASP A 8 2.00 -7.79 -25.24
C ASP A 8 1.94 -6.57 -24.30
N GLU A 9 1.05 -6.64 -23.32
CA GLU A 9 0.75 -5.54 -22.41
C GLU A 9 1.87 -5.41 -21.37
N ILE A 10 2.51 -4.26 -21.32
CA ILE A 10 3.56 -3.94 -20.36
C ILE A 10 2.90 -3.36 -19.10
N TYR A 11 2.80 -4.15 -18.04
CA TYR A 11 2.12 -3.74 -16.81
C TYR A 11 3.11 -3.19 -15.78
N LEU A 12 3.10 -1.87 -15.58
CA LEU A 12 3.95 -1.12 -14.65
C LEU A 12 3.12 -0.36 -13.60
N ASP A 13 1.97 -0.91 -13.19
CA ASP A 13 1.10 -0.31 -12.18
C ASP A 13 0.77 -1.28 -11.03
N HIS A 14 1.75 -2.07 -10.61
CA HIS A 14 1.61 -3.04 -9.51
C HIS A 14 1.30 -2.39 -8.16
N ALA A 15 1.70 -1.14 -7.93
CA ALA A 15 1.37 -0.42 -6.71
C ALA A 15 -0.12 -0.03 -6.62
N ALA A 16 -0.84 0.08 -7.73
CA ALA A 16 -2.29 0.22 -7.73
C ALA A 16 -2.99 -1.13 -7.47
N SER A 17 -2.64 -2.16 -8.24
CA SER A 17 -3.10 -3.54 -8.01
C SER A 17 -2.16 -4.50 -8.73
N THR A 18 -1.86 -5.64 -8.13
CA THR A 18 -0.98 -6.63 -8.76
C THR A 18 -1.78 -7.83 -9.26
N PRO A 19 -1.41 -8.45 -10.40
CA PRO A 19 -2.11 -9.63 -10.91
C PRO A 19 -2.21 -10.75 -9.88
N LEU A 20 -3.35 -11.46 -9.90
CA LEU A 20 -3.60 -12.56 -8.97
C LEU A 20 -2.56 -13.68 -9.17
N ARG A 21 -1.87 -14.07 -8.10
CA ARG A 21 -0.89 -15.17 -8.12
C ARG A 21 -1.57 -16.50 -8.46
N PRO A 22 -0.90 -17.39 -9.22
CA PRO A 22 -1.44 -18.71 -9.53
C PRO A 22 -1.84 -19.51 -8.29
N GLU A 23 -1.06 -19.44 -7.21
CA GLU A 23 -1.31 -20.12 -5.95
C GLU A 23 -2.58 -19.59 -5.26
N ALA A 24 -2.75 -18.26 -5.23
CA ALA A 24 -3.95 -17.64 -4.68
C ALA A 24 -5.19 -18.01 -5.50
N ARG A 25 -5.07 -18.02 -6.84
CA ARG A 25 -6.16 -18.45 -7.73
C ARG A 25 -6.56 -19.90 -7.48
N ALA A 26 -5.57 -20.81 -7.39
CA ALA A 26 -5.84 -22.22 -7.14
C ALA A 26 -6.50 -22.44 -5.77
N ALA A 27 -6.00 -21.79 -4.73
CA ALA A 27 -6.55 -21.82 -3.39
C ALA A 27 -7.99 -21.29 -3.32
N TRP A 28 -8.27 -20.18 -4.04
CA TRP A 28 -9.62 -19.60 -4.12
C TRP A 28 -10.62 -20.53 -4.81
N LEU A 29 -10.23 -21.13 -5.93
CA LEU A 29 -11.09 -22.07 -6.67
C LEU A 29 -11.41 -23.31 -5.83
N ASP A 30 -10.42 -23.90 -5.18
CA ASP A 30 -10.61 -25.07 -4.30
C ASP A 30 -11.53 -24.74 -3.11
N ALA A 31 -11.20 -23.65 -2.39
CA ALA A 31 -11.99 -23.23 -1.22
C ALA A 31 -13.43 -22.86 -1.60
N SER A 32 -13.65 -22.22 -2.74
CA SER A 32 -15.01 -21.89 -3.23
C SER A 32 -15.84 -23.14 -3.52
N ALA A 33 -15.22 -24.21 -4.03
CA ALA A 33 -15.89 -25.47 -4.30
C ALA A 33 -16.25 -26.25 -3.02
N HIS A 34 -15.40 -26.19 -1.98
CA HIS A 34 -15.48 -27.09 -0.82
C HIS A 34 -15.95 -26.42 0.47
N HIS A 35 -15.85 -25.10 0.61
CA HIS A 35 -16.08 -24.35 1.87
C HIS A 35 -17.17 -23.27 1.78
N HIS A 36 -18.22 -23.53 0.99
CA HIS A 36 -19.34 -22.59 0.77
C HIS A 36 -20.28 -22.39 1.97
N ALA A 37 -20.15 -23.21 3.02
CA ALA A 37 -21.05 -23.13 4.18
C ALA A 37 -20.66 -21.98 5.11
N ASN A 38 -21.66 -21.37 5.77
CA ASN A 38 -21.39 -20.36 6.79
C ASN A 38 -20.61 -20.99 7.96
N PRO A 39 -19.40 -20.47 8.30
CA PRO A 39 -18.53 -21.06 9.31
C PRO A 39 -19.07 -20.98 10.74
N THR A 40 -20.17 -20.22 10.99
CA THR A 40 -20.83 -20.16 12.30
C THR A 40 -21.81 -21.30 12.54
N GLY A 41 -22.14 -22.09 11.52
CA GLY A 41 -23.07 -23.22 11.62
C GLY A 41 -22.51 -24.42 12.38
N ALA A 42 -23.41 -25.27 12.89
CA ALA A 42 -23.04 -26.45 13.70
C ALA A 42 -22.78 -27.73 12.87
N HIS A 43 -23.20 -27.78 11.61
CA HIS A 43 -23.11 -28.99 10.79
C HIS A 43 -21.70 -29.20 10.18
N ARG A 44 -21.45 -30.40 9.64
CA ARG A 44 -20.10 -30.80 9.14
C ARG A 44 -19.49 -29.82 8.15
N ALA A 45 -20.25 -29.34 7.16
CA ALA A 45 -19.75 -28.42 6.16
C ALA A 45 -19.36 -27.05 6.76
N ALA A 46 -20.16 -26.54 7.73
CA ALA A 46 -19.84 -25.31 8.44
C ALA A 46 -18.54 -25.43 9.26
N ARG A 47 -18.36 -26.59 9.95
CA ARG A 47 -17.10 -26.84 10.67
C ARG A 47 -15.89 -26.98 9.73
N ALA A 48 -16.06 -27.47 8.50
CA ALA A 48 -14.99 -27.51 7.50
C ALA A 48 -14.63 -26.10 7.04
N ALA A 49 -15.62 -25.26 6.71
CA ALA A 49 -15.41 -23.85 6.36
C ALA A 49 -14.75 -23.05 7.51
N ARG A 50 -15.15 -23.34 8.76
CA ARG A 50 -14.53 -22.72 9.95
C ARG A 50 -13.05 -23.09 10.06
N ARG A 51 -12.69 -24.36 9.89
CA ARG A 51 -11.28 -24.76 9.91
C ARG A 51 -10.47 -24.09 8.81
N ALA A 52 -11.00 -24.05 7.58
CA ALA A 52 -10.30 -23.37 6.47
C ALA A 52 -10.06 -21.87 6.75
N LEU A 53 -11.03 -21.20 7.40
CA LEU A 53 -10.88 -19.81 7.82
C LEU A 53 -9.85 -19.65 8.95
N ASP A 54 -9.84 -20.57 9.92
CA ASP A 54 -8.88 -20.53 11.03
C ASP A 54 -7.46 -20.88 10.54
N ASP A 55 -7.28 -21.85 9.64
CA ASP A 55 -6.01 -22.18 8.99
C ASP A 55 -5.48 -20.97 8.19
N ALA A 56 -6.33 -20.30 7.40
CA ALA A 56 -5.96 -19.08 6.69
C ALA A 56 -5.52 -17.95 7.65
N ARG A 57 -6.17 -17.85 8.80
CA ARG A 57 -5.80 -16.88 9.83
C ARG A 57 -4.43 -17.18 10.43
N ASP A 58 -4.13 -18.44 10.67
CA ASP A 58 -2.83 -18.90 11.18
C ASP A 58 -1.71 -18.57 10.18
N GLU A 59 -1.94 -18.80 8.87
CA GLU A 59 -0.98 -18.47 7.82
C GLU A 59 -0.73 -16.96 7.70
N ILE A 60 -1.79 -16.12 7.75
CA ILE A 60 -1.64 -14.66 7.74
C ILE A 60 -0.90 -14.19 8.99
N ALA A 61 -1.21 -14.75 10.15
CA ALA A 61 -0.53 -14.43 11.40
C ALA A 61 0.97 -14.77 11.33
N ALA A 62 1.30 -15.91 10.73
CA ALA A 62 2.69 -16.34 10.55
C ALA A 62 3.49 -15.37 9.67
N ALA A 63 2.86 -14.74 8.67
CA ALA A 63 3.52 -13.77 7.79
C ALA A 63 4.08 -12.54 8.55
N LEU A 64 3.50 -12.19 9.71
CA LEU A 64 3.96 -11.11 10.59
C LEU A 64 4.52 -11.63 11.92
N GLN A 65 4.68 -12.94 12.08
CA GLN A 65 5.09 -13.61 13.32
C GLN A 65 4.27 -13.15 14.54
N ARG A 66 2.95 -12.96 14.36
CA ARG A 66 2.02 -12.51 15.39
C ARG A 66 1.00 -13.59 15.74
N PRO A 67 0.39 -13.53 16.93
CA PRO A 67 -0.66 -14.48 17.32
C PRO A 67 -1.86 -14.43 16.35
N PRO A 68 -2.46 -15.55 15.95
CA PRO A 68 -3.67 -15.58 15.13
C PRO A 68 -4.88 -14.83 15.75
N ALA A 69 -4.89 -14.71 17.06
CA ALA A 69 -5.90 -13.96 17.79
C ALA A 69 -5.88 -12.44 17.46
N GLU A 70 -4.77 -11.92 16.94
CA GLU A 70 -4.63 -10.53 16.56
C GLU A 70 -5.17 -10.23 15.16
N VAL A 71 -5.34 -11.23 14.30
CA VAL A 71 -5.84 -11.05 12.93
C VAL A 71 -7.35 -10.81 12.93
N VAL A 72 -7.77 -9.73 12.28
CA VAL A 72 -9.16 -9.38 11.95
C VAL A 72 -9.27 -9.28 10.44
N PHE A 73 -10.02 -10.15 9.80
CA PHE A 73 -10.25 -10.07 8.36
C PHE A 73 -11.16 -8.89 8.00
N THR A 74 -10.76 -8.15 6.96
CA THR A 74 -11.47 -6.99 6.42
C THR A 74 -11.70 -7.15 4.91
N SER A 75 -12.46 -6.25 4.30
CA SER A 75 -12.68 -6.23 2.85
C SER A 75 -11.52 -5.57 2.07
N GLY A 76 -10.47 -5.12 2.74
CA GLY A 76 -9.32 -4.47 2.13
C GLY A 76 -8.61 -3.51 3.07
N GLY A 77 -7.59 -2.82 2.57
CA GLY A 77 -6.80 -1.84 3.32
C GLY A 77 -7.66 -0.70 3.85
N SER A 78 -8.49 -0.11 3.02
CA SER A 78 -9.33 1.04 3.44
C SER A 78 -10.27 0.72 4.60
N GLU A 79 -10.85 -0.48 4.66
CA GLU A 79 -11.64 -0.90 5.83
C GLU A 79 -10.72 -1.10 7.05
N ALA A 80 -9.54 -1.70 6.87
CA ALA A 80 -8.60 -1.93 7.96
C ALA A 80 -8.10 -0.61 8.57
N ASP A 81 -7.71 0.36 7.74
CA ASP A 81 -7.22 1.68 8.16
C ASP A 81 -8.32 2.49 8.86
N ASN A 82 -9.52 2.52 8.29
CA ASN A 82 -10.66 3.17 8.93
C ASN A 82 -11.01 2.52 10.28
N LEU A 83 -10.96 1.18 10.37
CA LEU A 83 -11.19 0.47 11.63
C LEU A 83 -10.11 0.82 12.66
N ALA A 84 -8.84 0.92 12.25
CA ALA A 84 -7.74 1.31 13.10
C ALA A 84 -7.94 2.74 13.65
N VAL A 85 -8.11 3.73 12.78
CA VAL A 85 -8.19 5.14 13.18
C VAL A 85 -9.50 5.44 13.89
N ARG A 86 -10.64 5.15 13.24
CA ARG A 86 -11.96 5.51 13.76
C ARG A 86 -12.37 4.65 14.95
N GLY A 87 -12.00 3.36 14.93
CA GLY A 87 -12.30 2.44 16.03
C GLY A 87 -11.58 2.84 17.32
N VAL A 88 -10.32 3.30 17.24
CA VAL A 88 -9.58 3.82 18.41
C VAL A 88 -10.20 5.13 18.89
N LEU A 89 -10.47 6.07 17.99
CA LEU A 89 -11.06 7.36 18.36
C LEU A 89 -12.45 7.22 18.99
N ALA A 90 -13.28 6.32 18.48
CA ALA A 90 -14.60 6.07 19.04
C ALA A 90 -14.53 5.47 20.45
N GLU A 91 -13.57 4.58 20.72
CA GLU A 91 -13.38 3.94 22.03
C GLU A 91 -12.74 4.89 23.04
N ARG A 92 -11.77 5.72 22.64
CA ARG A 92 -10.92 6.48 23.58
C ARG A 92 -11.17 7.97 23.58
N GLY A 93 -11.82 8.52 22.56
CA GLY A 93 -11.85 9.96 22.32
C GLY A 93 -10.47 10.52 21.95
N GLY A 94 -10.19 11.79 22.28
CA GLY A 94 -8.91 12.44 21.96
C GLY A 94 -8.78 12.74 20.46
N ILE A 95 -7.53 12.85 19.98
CA ILE A 95 -7.24 13.13 18.57
C ILE A 95 -6.36 12.04 17.94
N ALA A 96 -6.37 12.00 16.61
CA ALA A 96 -5.47 11.23 15.79
C ALA A 96 -4.33 12.10 15.27
N VAL A 97 -3.15 11.49 15.10
CA VAL A 97 -1.99 12.07 14.39
C VAL A 97 -1.62 11.13 13.27
N CYS A 98 -1.41 11.64 12.05
CA CYS A 98 -0.92 10.82 10.95
C CYS A 98 0.15 11.54 10.13
N SER A 99 0.87 10.82 9.27
CA SER A 99 1.79 11.43 8.32
C SER A 99 1.02 12.23 7.24
N ALA A 100 1.54 13.34 6.78
CA ALA A 100 0.99 14.09 5.65
C ALA A 100 1.11 13.33 4.32
N GLY A 101 1.88 12.24 4.27
CA GLY A 101 2.02 11.34 3.13
C GLY A 101 1.15 10.07 3.20
N GLU A 102 0.18 10.00 4.11
CA GLU A 102 -0.71 8.84 4.22
C GLU A 102 -1.57 8.62 2.97
N HIS A 103 -1.96 7.38 2.78
CA HIS A 103 -3.06 7.09 1.86
C HIS A 103 -4.36 7.74 2.38
N HIS A 104 -5.26 8.15 1.47
CA HIS A 104 -6.55 8.80 1.82
C HIS A 104 -7.41 7.98 2.79
N ALA A 105 -7.24 6.65 2.84
CA ALA A 105 -7.94 5.78 3.80
C ALA A 105 -7.55 6.05 5.28
N VAL A 106 -6.40 6.68 5.52
CA VAL A 106 -5.94 7.16 6.84
C VAL A 106 -6.10 8.67 6.94
N LEU A 107 -5.64 9.42 5.93
CA LEU A 107 -5.61 10.89 5.96
C LEU A 107 -7.01 11.48 6.17
N GLU A 108 -7.98 11.09 5.35
CA GLU A 108 -9.34 11.62 5.44
C GLU A 108 -10.04 11.32 6.78
N PRO A 109 -10.00 10.10 7.35
CA PRO A 109 -10.52 9.85 8.69
C PRO A 109 -9.88 10.72 9.78
N VAL A 110 -8.56 10.95 9.70
CA VAL A 110 -7.84 11.80 10.66
C VAL A 110 -8.26 13.26 10.52
N GLU A 111 -8.29 13.80 9.29
CA GLU A 111 -8.73 15.18 9.03
C GLU A 111 -10.20 15.38 9.41
N HIS A 112 -11.08 14.44 9.07
CA HIS A 112 -12.50 14.50 9.43
C HIS A 112 -12.72 14.54 10.94
N ALA A 113 -11.83 13.90 11.72
CA ALA A 113 -11.87 13.92 13.18
C ALA A 113 -11.17 15.16 13.80
N GLY A 114 -10.66 16.09 12.99
CA GLY A 114 -9.91 17.25 13.47
C GLY A 114 -8.53 16.89 14.03
N GLY A 115 -7.92 15.81 13.54
CA GLY A 115 -6.59 15.37 13.92
C GLY A 115 -5.47 16.21 13.32
N LEU A 116 -4.22 15.84 13.60
CA LEU A 116 -3.02 16.55 13.17
C LEU A 116 -2.23 15.73 12.13
N THR A 117 -1.50 16.43 11.27
CA THR A 117 -0.59 15.78 10.30
C THR A 117 0.87 16.11 10.60
N VAL A 118 1.72 15.09 10.53
CA VAL A 118 3.18 15.20 10.62
C VAL A 118 3.72 15.55 9.23
N ARG A 119 4.48 16.63 9.14
CA ARG A 119 5.12 17.06 7.87
C ARG A 119 6.18 16.05 7.44
N LEU A 120 6.29 15.84 6.12
CA LEU A 120 7.35 15.03 5.55
C LEU A 120 8.68 15.80 5.48
N GLU A 121 9.77 15.06 5.45
CA GLU A 121 11.06 15.55 4.98
C GLU A 121 11.06 15.65 3.43
N ALA A 122 12.05 16.34 2.88
CA ALA A 122 12.14 16.52 1.42
C ALA A 122 12.32 15.19 0.65
N ASP A 123 12.82 14.15 1.30
CA ASP A 123 12.95 12.81 0.73
C ASP A 123 11.68 11.95 0.88
N GLY A 124 10.63 12.50 1.48
CA GLY A 124 9.33 11.85 1.66
C GLY A 124 9.21 11.01 2.93
N SER A 125 10.23 10.95 3.76
CA SER A 125 10.19 10.24 5.04
C SER A 125 9.56 11.07 6.16
N VAL A 126 9.14 10.40 7.24
CA VAL A 126 8.77 11.01 8.51
C VAL A 126 9.97 10.90 9.45
N SER A 127 10.53 12.04 9.89
CA SER A 127 11.62 12.03 10.86
C SER A 127 11.11 11.94 12.31
N PRO A 128 11.91 11.39 13.24
CA PRO A 128 11.63 11.40 14.67
C PRO A 128 11.34 12.79 15.22
N GLU A 129 12.08 13.81 14.75
CA GLU A 129 11.95 15.20 15.16
C GLU A 129 10.58 15.77 14.75
N ARG A 130 10.13 15.52 13.49
CA ARG A 130 8.82 15.98 13.01
C ARG A 130 7.67 15.39 13.81
N LEU A 131 7.76 14.07 14.09
CA LEU A 131 6.76 13.40 14.89
C LEU A 131 6.75 13.95 16.32
N THR A 132 7.92 14.13 16.94
CA THR A 132 8.05 14.72 18.29
C THR A 132 7.41 16.11 18.35
N ASP A 133 7.75 17.01 17.42
CA ASP A 133 7.20 18.36 17.36
C ASP A 133 5.66 18.34 17.26
N THR A 134 5.11 17.45 16.43
CA THR A 134 3.65 17.33 16.27
C THR A 134 2.98 16.80 17.53
N LEU A 135 3.56 15.78 18.18
CA LEU A 135 3.01 15.22 19.42
C LEU A 135 3.04 16.22 20.58
N LEU A 136 4.12 17.01 20.69
CA LEU A 136 4.25 18.05 21.72
C LEU A 136 3.35 19.27 21.47
N ALA A 137 2.99 19.55 20.21
CA ALA A 137 2.07 20.62 19.86
C ALA A 137 0.58 20.23 20.02
N ALA A 138 0.27 18.97 20.31
CA ALA A 138 -1.10 18.50 20.47
C ALA A 138 -1.74 19.09 21.75
N GLU A 139 -2.85 19.81 21.57
CA GLU A 139 -3.61 20.42 22.68
C GLU A 139 -4.54 19.44 23.40
N GLN A 140 -4.79 18.28 22.80
CA GLN A 140 -5.63 17.22 23.34
C GLN A 140 -4.83 15.91 23.43
N PRO A 141 -5.25 14.95 24.27
CA PRO A 141 -4.60 13.64 24.33
C PRO A 141 -4.60 12.96 22.95
N VAL A 142 -3.44 12.53 22.50
CA VAL A 142 -3.30 11.75 21.27
C VAL A 142 -3.70 10.30 21.56
N SER A 143 -4.71 9.79 20.88
CA SER A 143 -5.24 8.43 21.05
C SER A 143 -4.72 7.45 20.02
N VAL A 144 -4.40 7.93 18.81
CA VAL A 144 -3.81 7.11 17.75
C VAL A 144 -2.78 7.90 16.95
N VAL A 145 -1.65 7.27 16.68
CA VAL A 145 -0.63 7.74 15.73
C VAL A 145 -0.61 6.75 14.57
N SER A 146 -0.76 7.22 13.33
CA SER A 146 -0.75 6.39 12.13
C SER A 146 0.33 6.85 11.17
N ILE A 147 1.29 5.98 10.87
CA ILE A 147 2.37 6.27 9.90
C ILE A 147 2.44 5.14 8.87
N ILE A 148 2.36 5.51 7.60
CA ILE A 148 2.46 4.56 6.48
C ILE A 148 3.86 3.91 6.46
N ALA A 149 3.90 2.57 6.38
CA ALA A 149 5.17 1.84 6.36
C ALA A 149 5.93 2.05 5.04
N VAL A 150 5.21 1.93 3.91
CA VAL A 150 5.75 2.13 2.56
C VAL A 150 4.80 3.02 1.77
N ASN A 151 5.27 4.18 1.36
CA ASN A 151 4.46 5.13 0.62
C ASN A 151 4.06 4.56 -0.76
N ASN A 152 2.79 4.62 -1.09
CA ASN A 152 2.23 4.03 -2.31
C ASN A 152 2.55 4.82 -3.60
N GLU A 153 3.01 6.07 -3.48
CA GLU A 153 3.39 6.92 -4.61
C GLU A 153 4.90 6.89 -4.84
N THR A 154 5.67 7.30 -3.86
CA THR A 154 7.13 7.44 -3.94
C THR A 154 7.90 6.15 -3.66
N GLY A 155 7.28 5.20 -2.97
CA GLY A 155 7.92 3.99 -2.49
C GLY A 155 8.78 4.16 -1.25
N VAL A 156 8.85 5.34 -0.65
CA VAL A 156 9.63 5.62 0.57
C VAL A 156 9.22 4.68 1.70
N ILE A 157 10.21 4.09 2.35
CA ILE A 157 10.07 3.21 3.51
C ILE A 157 10.35 4.04 4.76
N ASN A 158 9.35 4.17 5.65
CA ASN A 158 9.51 4.88 6.92
C ASN A 158 10.13 3.97 8.00
N ASP A 159 10.92 4.52 8.90
CA ASP A 159 11.45 3.81 10.08
C ASP A 159 10.36 3.63 11.14
N ILE A 160 9.47 2.66 10.93
CA ILE A 160 8.38 2.39 11.86
C ILE A 160 8.87 2.05 13.26
N PRO A 161 9.92 1.21 13.47
CA PRO A 161 10.45 0.96 14.81
C PRO A 161 10.85 2.24 15.55
N GLY A 162 11.62 3.12 14.92
CA GLY A 162 12.04 4.38 15.53
C GLY A 162 10.87 5.32 15.84
N LEU A 163 9.87 5.40 14.94
CA LEU A 163 8.67 6.23 15.15
C LEU A 163 7.74 5.67 16.24
N VAL A 164 7.70 4.35 16.43
CA VAL A 164 7.04 3.73 17.59
C VAL A 164 7.71 4.16 18.89
N GLU A 165 9.04 4.14 18.96
CA GLU A 165 9.77 4.58 20.15
C GLU A 165 9.49 6.04 20.51
N VAL A 166 9.51 6.93 19.51
CA VAL A 166 9.13 8.35 19.68
C VAL A 166 7.71 8.47 20.23
N THR A 167 6.77 7.72 19.66
CA THR A 167 5.38 7.74 20.13
C THR A 167 5.27 7.26 21.57
N ARG A 168 5.96 6.17 21.95
CA ARG A 168 5.96 5.68 23.34
C ARG A 168 6.55 6.69 24.33
N GLN A 169 7.52 7.50 23.88
CA GLN A 169 8.15 8.53 24.70
C GLN A 169 7.24 9.75 24.91
N HIS A 170 6.55 10.23 23.87
CA HIS A 170 5.84 11.51 23.89
C HIS A 170 4.31 11.40 23.98
N ALA A 171 3.75 10.25 23.61
CA ALA A 171 2.34 9.91 23.73
C ALA A 171 2.16 8.44 24.16
N PRO A 172 2.56 8.07 25.39
CA PRO A 172 2.67 6.67 25.84
C PRO A 172 1.34 5.91 25.81
N ASP A 173 0.22 6.61 25.92
CA ASP A 173 -1.13 6.03 25.89
C ASP A 173 -1.69 5.89 24.45
N ALA A 174 -1.02 6.48 23.46
CA ALA A 174 -1.47 6.40 22.07
C ALA A 174 -1.28 4.99 21.51
N VAL A 175 -2.26 4.55 20.72
CA VAL A 175 -2.15 3.35 19.89
C VAL A 175 -1.36 3.69 18.64
N PHE A 176 -0.30 2.95 18.34
CA PHE A 176 0.45 3.12 17.11
C PHE A 176 -0.09 2.21 16.02
N HIS A 177 -0.58 2.80 14.93
CA HIS A 177 -1.01 2.13 13.72
C HIS A 177 0.01 2.34 12.59
N THR A 178 0.20 1.34 11.77
CA THR A 178 0.90 1.49 10.49
C THR A 178 0.07 0.93 9.35
N ASP A 179 -0.17 1.75 8.32
CA ASP A 179 -0.62 1.27 7.03
C ASP A 179 0.54 0.55 6.34
N ALA A 180 0.51 -0.79 6.39
CA ALA A 180 1.48 -1.67 5.75
C ALA A 180 0.95 -2.31 4.44
N VAL A 181 -0.08 -1.71 3.85
CA VAL A 181 -0.75 -2.18 2.63
C VAL A 181 0.25 -2.38 1.48
N GLN A 182 1.24 -1.52 1.35
CA GLN A 182 2.30 -1.63 0.34
C GLN A 182 3.53 -2.41 0.81
N ALA A 183 3.63 -2.81 2.08
CA ALA A 183 4.91 -3.17 2.69
C ALA A 183 5.29 -4.66 2.55
N LEU A 184 4.31 -5.60 2.57
CA LEU A 184 4.57 -7.05 2.68
C LEU A 184 5.54 -7.60 1.61
N SER A 185 5.51 -7.04 0.41
CA SER A 185 6.38 -7.45 -0.70
C SER A 185 7.82 -6.95 -0.57
N TRP A 186 8.06 -5.94 0.26
CA TRP A 186 9.32 -5.20 0.25
C TRP A 186 10.14 -5.30 1.53
N VAL A 187 9.47 -5.40 2.68
CA VAL A 187 10.13 -5.46 4.00
C VAL A 187 9.65 -6.65 4.82
N ASP A 188 10.46 -7.09 5.77
CA ASP A 188 10.00 -8.04 6.78
C ASP A 188 9.09 -7.34 7.78
N LEU A 189 7.79 -7.62 7.70
CA LEU A 189 6.81 -6.97 8.57
C LEU A 189 6.93 -7.40 10.03
N ALA A 190 7.51 -8.56 10.33
CA ALA A 190 7.75 -8.96 11.71
C ALA A 190 8.74 -8.02 12.40
N ASP A 191 9.80 -7.65 11.68
CA ASP A 191 10.82 -6.72 12.19
C ASP A 191 10.36 -5.27 12.03
N HIS A 192 9.86 -4.92 10.82
CA HIS A 192 9.57 -3.53 10.47
C HIS A 192 8.32 -2.97 11.16
N ALA A 193 7.28 -3.78 11.35
CA ALA A 193 6.03 -3.37 11.99
C ALA A 193 5.73 -4.09 13.32
N GLY A 194 6.67 -4.89 13.83
CA GLY A 194 6.48 -5.69 15.05
C GLY A 194 6.19 -4.86 16.31
N GLY A 195 6.69 -3.62 16.37
CA GLY A 195 6.44 -2.66 17.45
C GLY A 195 5.06 -2.00 17.40
N ALA A 196 4.40 -1.93 16.24
CA ALA A 196 3.10 -1.29 16.09
C ALA A 196 1.97 -2.08 16.78
N ASP A 197 0.97 -1.38 17.29
CA ASP A 197 -0.20 -1.99 17.93
C ASP A 197 -1.22 -2.46 16.91
N LEU A 198 -1.35 -1.72 15.82
CA LEU A 198 -2.24 -2.00 14.70
C LEU A 198 -1.45 -2.01 13.39
N VAL A 199 -1.71 -3.00 12.53
CA VAL A 199 -1.04 -3.13 11.22
C VAL A 199 -2.08 -3.51 10.17
N SER A 200 -2.23 -2.70 9.13
CA SER A 200 -3.14 -2.96 8.00
C SER A 200 -2.41 -3.60 6.83
N ILE A 201 -2.99 -4.66 6.24
CA ILE A 201 -2.52 -5.25 4.99
C ILE A 201 -3.69 -5.57 4.05
N THR A 202 -3.42 -5.68 2.73
CA THR A 202 -4.47 -6.03 1.73
C THR A 202 -3.93 -6.95 0.64
N GLY A 203 -4.77 -7.89 0.18
CA GLY A 203 -4.35 -8.96 -0.72
C GLY A 203 -3.91 -8.48 -2.10
N HIS A 204 -4.64 -7.56 -2.70
CA HIS A 204 -4.39 -7.14 -4.10
C HIS A 204 -3.05 -6.41 -4.33
N LYS A 205 -2.33 -6.04 -3.27
CA LYS A 205 -1.01 -5.42 -3.38
C LYS A 205 0.14 -6.44 -3.49
N PHE A 206 -0.13 -7.71 -3.18
CA PHE A 206 0.88 -8.77 -3.28
C PHE A 206 0.39 -10.04 -4.03
N GLY A 207 -0.68 -9.88 -4.84
CA GLY A 207 -1.20 -10.95 -5.68
C GLY A 207 -2.25 -11.84 -5.02
N GLY A 208 -2.87 -11.37 -3.96
CA GLY A 208 -4.11 -11.91 -3.41
C GLY A 208 -5.35 -11.31 -4.08
N PRO A 209 -6.56 -11.80 -3.75
CA PRO A 209 -7.81 -11.27 -4.31
C PRO A 209 -8.07 -9.82 -3.89
N VAL A 210 -8.68 -9.05 -4.81
CA VAL A 210 -9.35 -7.79 -4.46
C VAL A 210 -10.48 -8.09 -3.48
N GLY A 211 -10.77 -7.17 -2.56
CA GLY A 211 -11.82 -7.37 -1.56
C GLY A 211 -11.37 -8.18 -0.34
N THR A 212 -10.07 -8.41 -0.18
CA THR A 212 -9.48 -9.07 0.98
C THR A 212 -8.42 -8.22 1.66
N GLY A 213 -8.42 -8.22 2.98
CA GLY A 213 -7.43 -7.54 3.80
C GLY A 213 -7.47 -8.04 5.24
N ALA A 214 -6.58 -7.52 6.06
CA ALA A 214 -6.57 -7.78 7.49
C ALA A 214 -6.06 -6.56 8.27
N LEU A 215 -6.64 -6.36 9.46
CA LEU A 215 -6.08 -5.54 10.51
C LEU A 215 -5.52 -6.46 11.60
N PHE A 216 -4.24 -6.33 11.89
CA PHE A 216 -3.66 -6.93 13.09
C PHE A 216 -3.92 -6.00 14.27
N VAL A 217 -4.51 -6.54 15.32
CA VAL A 217 -4.87 -5.80 16.53
C VAL A 217 -4.14 -6.45 17.71
N ARG A 218 -3.11 -5.76 18.21
CA ARG A 218 -2.32 -6.24 19.36
C ARG A 218 -3.23 -6.58 20.54
N ASN A 219 -2.91 -7.67 21.23
CA ASN A 219 -3.68 -8.06 22.40
C ASN A 219 -3.71 -6.92 23.45
N GLY A 220 -4.90 -6.62 23.96
CA GLY A 220 -5.15 -5.50 24.87
C GLY A 220 -5.61 -4.19 24.20
N VAL A 221 -5.48 -4.05 22.88
CA VAL A 221 -6.06 -2.92 22.15
C VAL A 221 -7.55 -3.16 21.95
N ILE A 222 -8.36 -2.19 22.37
CA ILE A 222 -9.82 -2.19 22.19
C ILE A 222 -10.17 -1.22 21.07
N LEU A 223 -11.06 -1.63 20.19
CA LEU A 223 -11.56 -0.86 19.06
C LEU A 223 -13.10 -0.92 19.05
N ASP A 224 -13.76 0.20 18.82
CA ASP A 224 -15.16 0.20 18.44
C ASP A 224 -15.31 -0.32 17.00
N PRO A 225 -16.17 -1.33 16.74
CA PRO A 225 -16.34 -1.88 15.42
C PRO A 225 -17.06 -0.90 14.48
N LEU A 226 -16.56 -0.77 13.23
CA LEU A 226 -17.26 0.02 12.20
C LEU A 226 -18.53 -0.67 11.70
N ILE A 227 -18.54 -2.00 11.68
CA ILE A 227 -19.64 -2.82 11.18
C ILE A 227 -20.18 -3.62 12.35
N LEU A 228 -21.39 -3.27 12.80
CA LEU A 228 -22.10 -3.94 13.90
C LEU A 228 -22.90 -5.14 13.40
N GLY A 229 -23.00 -6.22 14.20
CA GLY A 229 -23.80 -7.41 13.84
C GLY A 229 -23.52 -8.65 14.68
N GLY A 230 -23.36 -9.80 14.02
CA GLY A 230 -23.40 -11.12 14.65
C GLY A 230 -22.13 -11.57 15.41
N GLY A 231 -21.25 -10.66 15.82
CA GLY A 231 -20.09 -10.99 16.68
C GLY A 231 -18.94 -11.72 15.98
N GLN A 232 -18.93 -11.78 14.64
CA GLN A 232 -17.79 -12.32 13.89
C GLN A 232 -16.53 -11.52 14.20
N GLU A 233 -15.36 -12.06 13.84
CA GLU A 233 -14.06 -11.47 14.13
C GLU A 233 -13.93 -11.00 15.60
N ARG A 234 -14.47 -11.78 16.53
CA ARG A 234 -14.47 -11.51 17.99
C ARG A 234 -15.17 -10.18 18.34
N GLY A 235 -16.21 -9.81 17.59
CA GLY A 235 -16.95 -8.57 17.76
C GLY A 235 -16.32 -7.33 17.13
N ARG A 236 -15.15 -7.46 16.50
CA ARG A 236 -14.42 -6.34 15.88
C ARG A 236 -14.90 -6.03 14.48
N ARG A 237 -15.49 -7.02 13.78
CA ARG A 237 -16.02 -6.85 12.41
C ARG A 237 -17.12 -7.86 12.14
N ALA A 238 -18.34 -7.42 12.04
CA ALA A 238 -19.47 -8.28 11.76
C ALA A 238 -19.63 -8.60 10.27
N GLY A 239 -20.42 -9.62 9.96
CA GLY A 239 -20.69 -10.10 8.60
C GLY A 239 -20.16 -11.51 8.36
N THR A 240 -20.81 -12.23 7.45
CA THR A 240 -20.36 -13.58 7.07
C THR A 240 -18.97 -13.52 6.47
N PRO A 241 -17.97 -14.25 7.01
CA PRO A 241 -16.61 -14.25 6.46
C PRO A 241 -16.57 -14.82 5.05
N ASP A 242 -15.77 -14.21 4.18
CA ASP A 242 -15.38 -14.75 2.89
C ASP A 242 -14.26 -15.79 3.08
N VAL A 243 -14.67 -17.06 3.24
CA VAL A 243 -13.71 -18.14 3.50
C VAL A 243 -12.77 -18.35 2.30
N ALA A 244 -13.29 -18.31 1.08
CA ALA A 244 -12.48 -18.54 -0.13
C ALA A 244 -11.49 -17.39 -0.35
N GLY A 245 -11.94 -16.15 -0.15
CA GLY A 245 -11.08 -14.97 -0.19
C GLY A 245 -9.98 -15.01 0.88
N ALA A 246 -10.31 -15.40 2.10
CA ALA A 246 -9.33 -15.52 3.19
C ALA A 246 -8.26 -16.58 2.91
N VAL A 247 -8.64 -17.75 2.37
CA VAL A 247 -7.72 -18.82 1.99
C VAL A 247 -6.79 -18.37 0.84
N ALA A 248 -7.34 -17.70 -0.17
CA ALA A 248 -6.54 -17.17 -1.28
C ALA A 248 -5.60 -16.03 -0.85
N PHE A 249 -6.05 -15.17 0.06
CA PHE A 249 -5.26 -14.11 0.66
C PHE A 249 -4.08 -14.67 1.43
N ALA A 250 -4.30 -15.70 2.25
CA ALA A 250 -3.25 -16.40 2.99
C ALA A 250 -2.23 -17.05 2.04
N ALA A 251 -2.69 -17.75 1.00
CA ALA A 251 -1.81 -18.35 0.01
C ALA A 251 -0.91 -17.31 -0.70
N ALA A 252 -1.47 -16.15 -1.07
CA ALA A 252 -0.69 -15.05 -1.65
C ALA A 252 0.36 -14.51 -0.68
N ALA A 253 -0.02 -14.28 0.59
CA ALA A 253 0.90 -13.78 1.62
C ALA A 253 2.05 -14.75 1.86
N THR A 254 1.76 -16.04 2.01
CA THR A 254 2.75 -17.10 2.23
C THR A 254 3.79 -17.15 1.11
N VAL A 255 3.35 -17.11 -0.15
CA VAL A 255 4.26 -17.09 -1.31
C VAL A 255 5.08 -15.81 -1.34
N THR A 256 4.44 -14.66 -1.09
CA THR A 256 5.12 -13.36 -1.10
C THR A 256 6.22 -13.29 -0.06
N VAL A 257 5.96 -13.72 1.17
CA VAL A 257 6.98 -13.76 2.25
C VAL A 257 8.12 -14.71 1.88
N ARG A 258 7.82 -15.91 1.37
CA ARG A 258 8.83 -16.89 0.96
C ARG A 258 9.75 -16.37 -0.15
N GLU A 259 9.21 -15.60 -1.10
CA GLU A 259 9.94 -15.14 -2.28
C GLU A 259 10.47 -13.71 -2.14
N ARG A 260 10.24 -13.03 -1.01
CA ARG A 260 10.51 -11.61 -0.82
C ARG A 260 11.94 -11.23 -1.17
N ASP A 261 12.93 -11.85 -0.55
CA ASP A 261 14.33 -11.44 -0.70
C ASP A 261 14.82 -11.59 -2.14
N ALA A 262 14.45 -12.68 -2.81
CA ALA A 262 14.75 -12.87 -4.22
C ALA A 262 14.02 -11.87 -5.12
N SER A 263 12.77 -11.55 -4.80
CA SER A 263 11.96 -10.56 -5.52
C SER A 263 12.50 -9.15 -5.34
N VAL A 264 12.88 -8.76 -4.13
CA VAL A 264 13.49 -7.45 -3.81
C VAL A 264 14.78 -7.27 -4.61
N ALA A 265 15.68 -8.27 -4.60
CA ALA A 265 16.92 -8.20 -5.36
C ALA A 265 16.66 -8.07 -6.87
N ARG A 266 15.79 -8.91 -7.44
CA ARG A 266 15.46 -8.92 -8.87
C ARG A 266 14.76 -7.63 -9.31
N LEU A 267 13.70 -7.24 -8.61
CA LEU A 267 12.89 -6.08 -8.97
C LEU A 267 13.65 -4.77 -8.74
N GLY A 268 14.51 -4.71 -7.73
CA GLY A 268 15.41 -3.58 -7.52
C GLY A 268 16.35 -3.37 -8.69
N ALA A 269 16.96 -4.43 -9.20
CA ALA A 269 17.83 -4.35 -10.38
C ALA A 269 17.05 -3.91 -11.63
N LEU A 270 15.81 -4.38 -11.83
CA LEU A 270 14.96 -3.97 -12.94
C LEU A 270 14.55 -2.49 -12.82
N ARG A 271 14.16 -2.05 -11.64
CA ARG A 271 13.83 -0.65 -11.35
C ARG A 271 15.02 0.27 -11.63
N ASP A 272 16.20 -0.06 -11.12
CA ASP A 272 17.40 0.75 -11.29
C ASP A 272 17.78 0.85 -12.77
N ARG A 273 17.67 -0.25 -13.52
CA ARG A 273 17.88 -0.25 -14.98
C ARG A 273 16.86 0.63 -15.70
N LEU A 274 15.58 0.58 -15.30
CA LEU A 274 14.54 1.43 -15.88
C LEU A 274 14.84 2.92 -15.63
N VAL A 275 15.12 3.30 -14.38
CA VAL A 275 15.41 4.70 -14.02
C VAL A 275 16.66 5.21 -14.74
N ALA A 276 17.77 4.46 -14.71
CA ALA A 276 19.00 4.83 -15.40
C ALA A 276 18.79 4.97 -16.92
N GLY A 277 18.05 4.03 -17.54
CA GLY A 277 17.74 4.07 -18.96
C GLY A 277 16.83 5.24 -19.37
N LEU A 278 15.93 5.69 -18.48
CA LEU A 278 15.15 6.92 -18.69
C LEU A 278 16.04 8.17 -18.59
N GLN A 279 16.92 8.22 -17.60
CA GLN A 279 17.87 9.33 -17.43
C GLN A 279 18.84 9.43 -18.60
N ASP A 280 19.38 8.32 -19.08
CA ASP A 280 20.29 8.30 -20.23
C ASP A 280 19.64 8.82 -21.52
N ARG A 281 18.34 8.54 -21.71
CA ARG A 281 17.61 8.91 -22.93
C ARG A 281 16.94 10.28 -22.89
N LEU A 282 16.57 10.76 -21.70
CA LEU A 282 15.83 12.00 -21.51
C LEU A 282 16.68 13.11 -20.82
N GLY A 283 17.84 12.76 -20.27
CA GLY A 283 18.75 13.71 -19.62
C GLY A 283 18.07 14.47 -18.47
N ASP A 284 18.27 15.78 -18.44
CA ASP A 284 17.76 16.67 -17.40
C ASP A 284 16.21 16.76 -17.34
N ALA A 285 15.52 16.14 -18.30
CA ALA A 285 14.07 16.08 -18.28
C ALA A 285 13.50 15.09 -17.25
N VAL A 286 14.32 14.19 -16.71
CA VAL A 286 13.92 13.17 -15.73
C VAL A 286 14.59 13.43 -14.39
N THR A 287 13.81 13.64 -13.36
CA THR A 287 14.29 13.73 -11.98
C THR A 287 13.66 12.61 -11.17
N PRO A 288 14.43 11.62 -10.70
CA PRO A 288 13.91 10.65 -9.73
C PRO A 288 13.51 11.36 -8.45
N THR A 289 12.33 11.03 -7.90
CA THR A 289 11.79 11.78 -6.77
C THR A 289 12.57 11.53 -5.47
N VAL A 290 13.06 10.31 -5.27
CA VAL A 290 13.72 9.91 -4.01
C VAL A 290 15.11 9.31 -4.23
N LEU A 291 15.40 8.74 -5.40
CA LEU A 291 16.68 8.09 -5.67
C LEU A 291 17.84 9.08 -5.55
N GLY A 292 18.65 8.90 -4.50
CA GLY A 292 19.78 9.77 -4.15
C GLY A 292 19.54 10.66 -2.92
N GLY A 293 18.34 10.67 -2.33
CA GLY A 293 17.93 11.57 -1.24
C GLY A 293 18.16 11.05 0.18
N GLY A 294 18.61 9.81 0.39
CA GLY A 294 18.89 9.25 1.72
C GLY A 294 17.78 8.35 2.28
N ALA A 295 16.53 8.47 1.85
CA ALA A 295 15.46 7.55 2.24
C ALA A 295 15.57 6.22 1.50
N GLU A 296 15.26 5.12 2.19
CA GLU A 296 15.11 3.79 1.58
C GLU A 296 13.83 3.74 0.75
N VAL A 297 13.89 3.09 -0.43
CA VAL A 297 12.77 3.00 -1.37
C VAL A 297 12.46 1.54 -1.69
N ALA A 298 11.18 1.19 -1.71
CA ALA A 298 10.68 -0.12 -2.09
C ALA A 298 11.23 -0.55 -3.47
N ALA A 299 11.76 -1.75 -3.53
CA ALA A 299 12.52 -2.24 -4.68
C ALA A 299 11.73 -2.21 -6.00
N GLY A 300 10.42 -2.35 -5.96
CA GLY A 300 9.57 -2.33 -7.15
C GLY A 300 8.98 -0.97 -7.53
N VAL A 301 9.35 0.14 -6.88
CA VAL A 301 8.74 1.44 -7.17
C VAL A 301 9.77 2.41 -7.76
N ALA A 302 9.53 2.84 -8.99
CA ALA A 302 10.22 3.96 -9.62
C ALA A 302 9.25 5.13 -9.75
N HIS A 303 9.51 6.21 -9.02
CA HIS A 303 8.77 7.46 -9.15
C HIS A 303 9.68 8.54 -9.71
N VAL A 304 9.29 9.13 -10.84
CA VAL A 304 10.07 10.17 -11.52
C VAL A 304 9.18 11.38 -11.80
N MET A 305 9.80 12.56 -11.84
CA MET A 305 9.19 13.79 -12.31
C MET A 305 9.76 14.13 -13.69
N LEU A 306 8.89 14.44 -14.63
CA LEU A 306 9.23 14.73 -16.03
C LEU A 306 8.99 16.21 -16.28
N ALA A 307 10.07 16.96 -16.51
CA ALA A 307 9.99 18.39 -16.78
C ALA A 307 9.19 18.68 -18.06
N ASP A 308 8.38 19.75 -18.02
CA ASP A 308 7.57 20.23 -19.16
C ASP A 308 6.65 19.12 -19.74
N THR A 309 6.14 18.24 -18.88
CA THR A 309 5.30 17.12 -19.27
C THR A 309 4.06 17.07 -18.40
N GLU A 310 2.89 16.91 -18.99
CA GLU A 310 1.65 16.67 -18.27
C GLU A 310 1.43 15.16 -18.15
N ALA A 311 1.34 14.67 -16.92
CA ALA A 311 1.26 13.23 -16.63
C ALA A 311 0.03 12.57 -17.28
N GLU A 312 -1.15 13.19 -17.26
CA GLU A 312 -2.36 12.62 -17.86
C GLU A 312 -2.23 12.44 -19.38
N ALA A 313 -1.68 13.45 -20.07
CA ALA A 313 -1.41 13.36 -21.51
C ALA A 313 -0.38 12.27 -21.81
N LEU A 314 0.64 12.13 -20.97
CA LEU A 314 1.63 11.07 -21.10
C LEU A 314 0.99 9.69 -20.90
N LEU A 315 0.21 9.50 -19.84
CA LEU A 315 -0.46 8.23 -19.57
C LEU A 315 -1.36 7.79 -20.74
N PHE A 316 -2.06 8.74 -21.37
CA PHE A 316 -2.86 8.46 -22.56
C PHE A 316 -1.99 7.91 -23.73
N LEU A 317 -0.82 8.53 -23.96
CA LEU A 317 0.11 8.06 -24.99
C LEU A 317 0.71 6.68 -24.67
N LEU A 318 1.05 6.47 -23.40
CA LEU A 318 1.60 5.20 -22.91
C LEU A 318 0.55 4.08 -23.03
N ASP A 319 -0.69 4.34 -22.63
CA ASP A 319 -1.80 3.39 -22.74
C ASP A 319 -2.04 2.98 -24.19
N ALA A 320 -2.05 3.94 -25.11
CA ALA A 320 -2.19 3.69 -26.55
C ALA A 320 -1.01 2.85 -27.13
N ALA A 321 0.16 2.93 -26.49
CA ALA A 321 1.35 2.16 -26.87
C ALA A 321 1.51 0.82 -26.10
N GLY A 322 0.53 0.45 -25.25
CA GLY A 322 0.52 -0.81 -24.51
C GLY A 322 1.23 -0.77 -23.16
N VAL A 323 1.63 0.39 -22.64
CA VAL A 323 2.26 0.55 -21.31
C VAL A 323 1.24 1.04 -20.30
N ARG A 324 1.01 0.27 -19.23
CA ARG A 324 0.14 0.62 -18.10
C ARG A 324 0.98 1.20 -16.96
N ALA A 325 0.78 2.47 -16.64
CA ALA A 325 1.49 3.22 -15.61
C ALA A 325 0.53 4.16 -14.87
N SER A 326 1.00 4.90 -13.88
CA SER A 326 0.16 5.80 -13.07
C SER A 326 0.84 7.16 -12.87
N ALA A 327 0.04 8.22 -12.76
CA ALA A 327 0.50 9.52 -12.26
C ALA A 327 0.61 9.56 -10.71
N ALA A 328 0.46 8.42 -10.03
CA ALA A 328 0.43 8.24 -8.59
C ALA A 328 -0.78 8.92 -7.87
N SER A 329 -1.16 10.13 -8.24
CA SER A 329 -2.30 10.90 -7.68
C SER A 329 -3.69 10.44 -8.15
N SER A 330 -3.82 9.26 -8.77
CA SER A 330 -5.04 8.77 -9.46
C SER A 330 -6.27 8.54 -8.56
N CYS A 331 -6.17 8.72 -7.24
CA CYS A 331 -7.29 8.50 -6.32
C CYS A 331 -8.28 9.68 -6.25
N SER A 332 -7.94 10.84 -6.79
CA SER A 332 -8.86 11.99 -6.87
C SER A 332 -9.50 12.04 -8.26
N SER A 333 -10.63 11.36 -8.43
CA SER A 333 -11.42 11.38 -9.67
C SER A 333 -11.78 12.82 -10.08
N GLY A 334 -11.06 13.35 -11.07
CA GLY A 334 -11.43 14.58 -11.76
C GLY A 334 -10.82 15.90 -11.26
N ALA A 335 -9.84 15.88 -10.37
CA ALA A 335 -9.15 17.11 -9.93
C ALA A 335 -7.75 17.20 -10.58
N GLN A 336 -7.46 18.35 -11.18
CA GLN A 336 -6.13 18.73 -11.70
C GLN A 336 -5.12 19.09 -10.57
N ASP A 337 -5.33 18.60 -9.34
CA ASP A 337 -4.44 18.89 -8.24
C ASP A 337 -3.30 17.88 -8.17
N PRO A 338 -2.05 18.36 -8.05
CA PRO A 338 -0.88 17.49 -7.87
C PRO A 338 -1.02 16.63 -6.62
N SER A 339 -0.25 15.53 -6.57
CA SER A 339 -0.15 14.65 -5.42
C SER A 339 0.04 15.42 -4.11
N HIS A 340 -0.82 15.13 -3.11
CA HIS A 340 -0.67 15.68 -1.76
C HIS A 340 0.66 15.23 -1.11
N VAL A 341 1.16 14.03 -1.46
CA VAL A 341 2.45 13.51 -1.00
C VAL A 341 3.59 14.40 -1.51
N LEU A 342 3.63 14.68 -2.82
CA LEU A 342 4.64 15.56 -3.41
C LEU A 342 4.55 16.99 -2.86
N ALA A 343 3.34 17.49 -2.65
CA ALA A 343 3.12 18.79 -2.00
C ALA A 343 3.64 18.80 -0.55
N ALA A 344 3.42 17.72 0.22
CA ALA A 344 3.93 17.57 1.58
C ALA A 344 5.47 17.46 1.65
N MET A 345 6.11 16.94 0.58
CA MET A 345 7.57 16.92 0.40
C MET A 345 8.15 18.29 -0.01
N GLY A 346 7.28 19.27 -0.34
CA GLY A 346 7.71 20.59 -0.80
C GLY A 346 8.09 20.62 -2.28
N VAL A 347 7.67 19.65 -3.08
CA VAL A 347 7.88 19.61 -4.52
C VAL A 347 7.08 20.73 -5.19
N ASP A 348 7.72 21.46 -6.09
CA ASP A 348 7.07 22.51 -6.87
C ASP A 348 5.89 21.96 -7.69
N ARG A 349 4.78 22.72 -7.75
CA ARG A 349 3.54 22.29 -8.41
C ARG A 349 3.74 21.96 -9.89
N LEU A 350 4.56 22.72 -10.61
CA LEU A 350 4.79 22.46 -12.04
C LEU A 350 5.62 21.18 -12.24
N MET A 351 6.59 20.92 -11.37
CA MET A 351 7.32 19.65 -11.38
C MET A 351 6.41 18.47 -11.06
N ALA A 352 5.53 18.62 -10.06
CA ALA A 352 4.61 17.57 -9.65
C ALA A 352 3.59 17.19 -10.74
N GLN A 353 3.25 18.10 -11.67
CA GLN A 353 2.37 17.82 -12.82
C GLN A 353 2.95 16.76 -13.77
N GLY A 354 4.27 16.63 -13.83
CA GLY A 354 4.98 15.63 -14.64
C GLY A 354 5.26 14.33 -13.90
N SER A 355 4.60 14.05 -12.78
CA SER A 355 4.87 12.86 -11.97
C SER A 355 4.44 11.58 -12.69
N LEU A 356 5.35 10.59 -12.72
CA LEU A 356 5.10 9.27 -13.29
C LEU A 356 5.57 8.20 -12.31
N ARG A 357 4.66 7.35 -11.87
CA ARG A 357 4.97 6.16 -11.11
C ARG A 357 4.98 4.93 -12.01
N LEU A 358 6.10 4.23 -12.03
CA LEU A 358 6.30 2.94 -12.68
C LEU A 358 6.54 1.90 -11.59
N SER A 359 5.59 1.00 -11.38
CA SER A 359 5.70 0.02 -10.31
C SER A 359 5.72 -1.40 -10.84
N LEU A 360 6.75 -2.15 -10.41
CA LEU A 360 7.04 -3.51 -10.80
C LEU A 360 6.50 -4.50 -9.77
N GLY A 361 6.23 -5.73 -10.20
CA GLY A 361 5.77 -6.80 -9.34
C GLY A 361 6.22 -8.19 -9.78
N HIS A 362 5.62 -9.23 -9.21
CA HIS A 362 6.05 -10.60 -9.43
C HIS A 362 6.04 -11.05 -10.90
N THR A 363 5.23 -10.44 -11.77
CA THR A 363 5.15 -10.75 -13.20
C THR A 363 6.11 -9.95 -14.06
N SER A 364 6.72 -8.88 -13.54
CA SER A 364 7.60 -8.00 -14.33
C SER A 364 8.87 -8.72 -14.77
N THR A 365 9.27 -8.50 -16.03
CA THR A 365 10.40 -9.15 -16.70
C THR A 365 11.41 -8.14 -17.25
N ASP A 366 12.58 -8.63 -17.67
CA ASP A 366 13.57 -7.85 -18.41
C ASP A 366 13.02 -7.28 -19.70
N ALA A 367 12.22 -8.07 -20.43
CA ALA A 367 11.60 -7.66 -21.68
C ALA A 367 10.63 -6.47 -21.50
N ASP A 368 9.88 -6.43 -20.37
CA ASP A 368 8.99 -5.32 -20.07
C ASP A 368 9.78 -4.01 -19.90
N ILE A 369 10.96 -4.08 -19.25
CA ILE A 369 11.82 -2.91 -19.04
C ILE A 369 12.42 -2.44 -20.36
N ASP A 370 12.90 -3.38 -21.21
CA ASP A 370 13.44 -3.04 -22.52
C ASP A 370 12.39 -2.36 -23.39
N ALA A 371 11.18 -2.89 -23.44
CA ALA A 371 10.07 -2.31 -24.19
C ALA A 371 9.61 -0.97 -23.62
N ALA A 372 9.54 -0.82 -22.28
CA ALA A 372 9.21 0.46 -21.64
C ALA A 372 10.24 1.55 -22.00
N LEU A 373 11.53 1.22 -22.02
CA LEU A 373 12.59 2.13 -22.41
C LEU A 373 12.54 2.52 -23.89
N GLU A 374 11.97 1.71 -24.78
CA GLU A 374 11.73 2.07 -26.18
C GLU A 374 10.49 2.96 -26.37
N ILE A 375 9.48 2.85 -25.49
CA ILE A 375 8.18 3.51 -25.63
C ILE A 375 8.12 4.85 -24.87
N ILE A 376 8.57 4.89 -23.60
CA ILE A 376 8.40 6.06 -22.73
C ILE A 376 9.15 7.30 -23.27
N PRO A 377 10.46 7.22 -23.62
CA PRO A 377 11.19 8.41 -24.03
C PRO A 377 10.64 9.12 -25.29
N PRO A 378 10.25 8.42 -26.37
CA PRO A 378 9.61 9.08 -27.51
C PRO A 378 8.26 9.74 -27.17
N ALA A 379 7.46 9.13 -26.26
CA ALA A 379 6.19 9.71 -25.81
C ALA A 379 6.42 11.03 -25.05
N VAL A 380 7.41 11.09 -24.16
CA VAL A 380 7.80 12.29 -23.43
C VAL A 380 8.31 13.37 -24.42
N ALA A 381 9.22 13.01 -25.34
CA ALA A 381 9.76 13.94 -26.32
C ALA A 381 8.66 14.55 -27.21
N ARG A 382 7.65 13.75 -27.56
CA ARG A 382 6.49 14.21 -28.34
C ARG A 382 5.70 15.28 -27.58
N LEU A 383 5.40 15.09 -26.30
CA LEU A 383 4.65 16.09 -25.51
C LEU A 383 5.43 17.39 -25.34
N ARG A 384 6.73 17.29 -25.04
CA ARG A 384 7.60 18.48 -24.87
C ARG A 384 7.72 19.29 -26.15
N SER A 385 7.69 18.65 -27.33
CA SER A 385 7.76 19.37 -28.61
C SER A 385 6.45 20.13 -28.94
N HIS A 386 5.32 19.81 -28.32
CA HIS A 386 4.04 20.47 -28.54
C HIS A 386 3.69 21.49 -27.43
N GLY A 387 4.33 21.41 -26.26
CA GLY A 387 4.11 22.32 -25.13
C GLY A 387 4.93 23.63 -25.16
N GLY A 388 5.82 23.78 -26.13
CA GLY A 388 6.71 24.95 -26.30
C GLY A 388 6.21 26.01 -27.28
N GLY A 389 4.87 26.12 -27.52
CA GLY A 389 4.27 27.09 -28.42
C GLY A 389 3.49 28.18 -27.67
#